data_8542a668a8902543d489f9ee91b4b869
#
_entry.id   8542a668a8902543d489f9ee91b4b869
#
_cell.length_a   1.000
_cell.length_b   1.000
_cell.length_c   1.000
_cell.angle_alpha   90.00
_cell.angle_beta   90.00
_cell.angle_gamma   90.00
#
_symmetry.space_group_name_H-M   'P 1'
#
loop_
_entity.id
_entity.type
_entity.pdbx_description
1 polymer ?
#
loop_
_entity_poly.entity_id
_entity_poly.type
_entity_poly.pdbx_seq_one_letter_code
_entity_poly.pdbx_strand_id
1 'polypeptide(L)'
;MGVDFNAYMRRLQHDIQRNWEPLIPAEVQAPLLKKGIVGIRFSILPDGSIANPMVLETRSGDVALDKAAWFAITSENQFPPLPKEFHGPRLELRVGFYYNEPIQ
;
A
#
# COMPACT_ATOMS: atom_id res chain seq x y z
N MET A 1 24.60 12.51 8.46
CA MET A 1 23.92 11.95 7.30
C MET A 1 22.49 11.59 7.67
N GLY A 2 21.55 11.96 6.82
CA GLY A 2 20.16 11.63 7.04
C GLY A 2 19.83 10.20 6.66
N VAL A 3 18.61 9.79 6.98
CA VAL A 3 18.08 8.49 6.60
C VAL A 3 17.76 8.49 5.11
N ASP A 4 18.14 7.44 4.38
CA ASP A 4 17.77 7.33 2.98
C ASP A 4 16.38 6.69 2.87
N PHE A 5 15.37 7.51 3.12
CA PHE A 5 13.99 7.07 2.97
C PHE A 5 13.62 6.79 1.53
N ASN A 6 14.31 7.40 0.57
CA ASN A 6 13.97 7.19 -0.84
C ASN A 6 14.16 5.72 -1.23
N ALA A 7 15.28 5.12 -0.84
CA ALA A 7 15.52 3.71 -1.15
C ALA A 7 14.51 2.81 -0.46
N TYR A 8 14.22 3.09 0.82
CA TYR A 8 13.25 2.32 1.57
C TYR A 8 11.86 2.42 0.96
N MET A 9 11.43 3.63 0.60
CA MET A 9 10.11 3.85 0.01
C MET A 9 9.97 3.19 -1.35
N ARG A 10 11.03 3.21 -2.18
CA ARG A 10 11.00 2.51 -3.46
C ARG A 10 10.83 1.01 -3.28
N ARG A 11 11.53 0.43 -2.31
CA ARG A 11 11.42 -1.00 -2.01
C ARG A 11 10.02 -1.35 -1.54
N LEU A 12 9.48 -0.54 -0.62
CA LEU A 12 8.15 -0.74 -0.06
C LEU A 12 7.10 -0.68 -1.17
N GLN A 13 7.19 0.34 -2.01
CA GLN A 13 6.26 0.54 -3.12
C GLN A 13 6.32 -0.62 -4.11
N HIS A 14 7.52 -1.09 -4.40
CA HIS A 14 7.72 -2.24 -5.29
C HIS A 14 7.06 -3.50 -4.72
N ASP A 15 7.27 -3.76 -3.43
CA ASP A 15 6.71 -4.95 -2.79
C ASP A 15 5.18 -4.92 -2.77
N ILE A 16 4.60 -3.76 -2.43
CA ILE A 16 3.14 -3.61 -2.41
C ILE A 16 2.57 -3.76 -3.82
N GLN A 17 3.20 -3.14 -4.82
CA GLN A 17 2.73 -3.23 -6.19
C GLN A 17 2.79 -4.67 -6.71
N ARG A 18 3.85 -5.38 -6.40
CA ARG A 18 4.01 -6.78 -6.79
C ARG A 18 2.92 -7.64 -6.18
N ASN A 19 2.51 -7.36 -4.94
CA ASN A 19 1.44 -8.08 -4.28
C ASN A 19 0.07 -7.72 -4.85
N TRP A 20 -0.09 -6.48 -5.28
CA TRP A 20 -1.36 -5.95 -5.77
C TRP A 20 -1.73 -6.48 -7.16
N GLU A 21 -0.75 -6.54 -8.06
CA GLU A 21 -1.00 -6.86 -9.46
C GLU A 21 -1.82 -8.14 -9.66
N PRO A 22 -1.47 -9.28 -9.02
CA PRO A 22 -2.28 -10.49 -9.20
C PRO A 22 -3.64 -10.43 -8.53
N LEU A 23 -3.89 -9.47 -7.64
CA LEU A 23 -5.15 -9.32 -6.95
C LEU A 23 -6.12 -8.40 -7.68
N ILE A 24 -5.67 -7.66 -8.69
CA ILE A 24 -6.51 -6.71 -9.41
C ILE A 24 -7.63 -7.49 -10.11
N PRO A 25 -8.91 -7.14 -9.86
CA PRO A 25 -10.01 -7.85 -10.49
C PRO A 25 -10.00 -7.73 -12.02
N ALA A 26 -10.45 -8.76 -12.70
CA ALA A 26 -10.48 -8.80 -14.15
C ALA A 26 -11.32 -7.65 -14.74
N GLU A 27 -12.31 -7.19 -14.00
CA GLU A 27 -13.20 -6.11 -14.44
C GLU A 27 -12.49 -4.76 -14.58
N VAL A 28 -11.28 -4.63 -14.05
CA VAL A 28 -10.46 -3.43 -14.26
C VAL A 28 -9.95 -3.37 -15.70
N GLN A 29 -9.86 -4.54 -16.35
CA GLN A 29 -9.44 -4.63 -17.75
C GLN A 29 -10.60 -4.29 -18.68
N ALA A 30 -10.25 -4.04 -19.97
CA ALA A 30 -11.26 -3.87 -21.00
C ALA A 30 -12.10 -5.15 -21.12
N PRO A 31 -13.39 -5.05 -21.44
CA PRO A 31 -14.13 -3.84 -21.83
C PRO A 31 -14.72 -3.06 -20.66
N LEU A 32 -14.78 -3.63 -19.46
CA LEU A 32 -15.47 -2.99 -18.34
C LEU A 32 -14.72 -1.78 -17.79
N LEU A 33 -13.40 -1.85 -17.70
CA LEU A 33 -12.55 -0.75 -17.26
C LEU A 33 -13.04 -0.11 -15.96
N LYS A 34 -13.34 -0.94 -14.97
CA LYS A 34 -13.76 -0.43 -13.66
C LYS A 34 -12.76 0.57 -13.12
N LYS A 35 -13.27 1.62 -12.50
CA LYS A 35 -12.47 2.71 -11.96
C LYS A 35 -12.65 2.82 -10.46
N GLY A 36 -11.66 3.36 -9.80
CA GLY A 36 -11.76 3.67 -8.39
C GLY A 36 -10.43 4.07 -7.81
N ILE A 37 -10.52 4.69 -6.64
CA ILE A 37 -9.34 5.07 -5.86
C ILE A 37 -9.54 4.51 -4.46
N VAL A 38 -8.52 3.80 -3.96
CA VAL A 38 -8.51 3.28 -2.60
C VAL A 38 -7.34 3.92 -1.88
N GLY A 39 -7.61 4.48 -0.70
CA GLY A 39 -6.56 5.04 0.14
C GLY A 39 -6.50 4.30 1.46
N ILE A 40 -5.32 3.84 1.83
CA ILE A 40 -5.12 3.09 3.07
C ILE A 40 -4.02 3.76 3.88
N ARG A 41 -4.31 3.97 5.18
CA ARG A 41 -3.34 4.47 6.13
C ARG A 41 -2.90 3.33 7.05
N PHE A 42 -1.61 3.17 7.22
CA PHE A 42 -1.06 2.15 8.09
C PHE A 42 0.31 2.59 8.60
N SER A 43 0.82 1.89 9.58
CA SER A 43 2.13 2.19 10.16
C SER A 43 3.01 0.96 10.15
N ILE A 44 4.31 1.18 9.99
CA ILE A 44 5.32 0.12 10.04
C ILE A 44 6.15 0.32 11.30
N LEU A 45 6.31 -0.74 12.07
CA LEU A 45 7.15 -0.75 13.26
C LEU A 45 8.63 -0.92 12.87
N PRO A 46 9.55 -0.61 13.77
CA PRO A 46 10.99 -0.71 13.44
C PRO A 46 11.43 -2.06 12.90
N ASP A 47 10.78 -3.15 13.28
CA ASP A 47 11.11 -4.49 12.78
C ASP A 47 10.48 -4.81 11.42
N GLY A 48 9.68 -3.90 10.86
CA GLY A 48 9.02 -4.11 9.57
C GLY A 48 7.61 -4.65 9.67
N SER A 49 7.13 -4.97 10.85
CA SER A 49 5.76 -5.45 11.01
C SER A 49 4.76 -4.30 10.90
N ILE A 50 3.51 -4.64 10.55
CA ILE A 50 2.45 -3.65 10.41
C ILE A 50 1.80 -3.44 11.78
N ALA A 51 1.75 -2.18 12.21
CA ALA A 51 1.09 -1.80 13.46
C ALA A 51 -0.40 -1.60 13.24
N ASN A 52 -1.21 -1.99 14.22
CA ASN A 52 -2.63 -1.70 14.23
C ASN A 52 -2.87 -0.28 14.74
N PRO A 53 -3.94 0.40 14.28
CA PRO A 53 -4.87 -0.06 13.27
C PRO A 53 -4.41 0.28 11.85
N MET A 54 -4.88 -0.51 10.89
CA MET A 54 -4.78 -0.20 9.48
C MET A 54 -6.15 0.29 9.03
N VAL A 55 -6.18 1.44 8.35
CA VAL A 55 -7.45 2.15 8.10
C VAL A 55 -7.68 2.34 6.60
N LEU A 56 -8.87 1.94 6.15
CA LEU A 56 -9.33 2.21 4.80
C LEU A 56 -9.92 3.62 4.79
N GLU A 57 -9.10 4.60 4.44
CA GLU A 57 -9.49 6.02 4.50
C GLU A 57 -10.34 6.45 3.30
N THR A 58 -10.01 5.93 2.12
CA THR A 58 -10.74 6.25 0.90
C THR A 58 -11.25 4.97 0.29
N ARG A 59 -12.56 4.88 0.09
CA ARG A 59 -13.20 3.70 -0.51
C ARG A 59 -13.49 3.96 -1.99
N SER A 60 -13.26 2.94 -2.81
CA SER A 60 -13.51 3.06 -4.25
C SER A 60 -15.00 3.06 -4.58
N GLY A 61 -15.82 2.53 -3.68
CA GLY A 61 -17.22 2.24 -3.97
C GLY A 61 -17.45 0.83 -4.50
N ASP A 62 -16.38 0.08 -4.70
CA ASP A 62 -16.43 -1.29 -5.18
C ASP A 62 -15.65 -2.17 -4.20
N VAL A 63 -16.35 -3.13 -3.57
CA VAL A 63 -15.76 -3.97 -2.54
C VAL A 63 -14.58 -4.77 -3.07
N ALA A 64 -14.65 -5.24 -4.31
CA ALA A 64 -13.56 -6.03 -4.88
C ALA A 64 -12.28 -5.22 -5.03
N LEU A 65 -12.40 -3.96 -5.43
CA LEU A 65 -11.25 -3.06 -5.56
C LEU A 65 -10.67 -2.73 -4.19
N ASP A 66 -11.55 -2.48 -3.20
CA ASP A 66 -11.11 -2.20 -1.83
C ASP A 66 -10.35 -3.39 -1.25
N LYS A 67 -10.86 -4.61 -1.45
CA LYS A 67 -10.22 -5.83 -0.95
C LYS A 67 -8.86 -6.08 -1.59
N ALA A 68 -8.76 -5.87 -2.90
CA ALA A 68 -7.50 -6.07 -3.61
C ALA A 68 -6.41 -5.16 -3.02
N ALA A 69 -6.74 -3.89 -2.78
CA ALA A 69 -5.80 -2.94 -2.19
C ALA A 69 -5.42 -3.34 -0.77
N TRP A 70 -6.41 -3.73 0.03
CA TRP A 70 -6.17 -4.14 1.41
C TRP A 70 -5.23 -5.34 1.48
N PHE A 71 -5.51 -6.37 0.68
CA PHE A 71 -4.69 -7.58 0.68
C PHE A 71 -3.32 -7.37 0.07
N ALA A 72 -3.15 -6.38 -0.80
CA ALA A 72 -1.83 -6.05 -1.32
C ALA A 72 -0.86 -5.67 -0.20
N ILE A 73 -1.38 -5.06 0.86
CA ILE A 73 -0.57 -4.71 2.03
C ILE A 73 -0.50 -5.86 3.02
N THR A 74 -1.65 -6.46 3.36
CA THR A 74 -1.69 -7.47 4.42
C THR A 74 -1.11 -8.82 4.01
N SER A 75 -0.97 -9.08 2.70
CA SER A 75 -0.34 -10.31 2.25
C SER A 75 1.18 -10.30 2.45
N GLU A 76 1.74 -9.13 2.73
CA GLU A 76 3.15 -9.04 3.10
C GLU A 76 3.28 -9.44 4.56
N ASN A 77 3.98 -10.54 4.84
CA ASN A 77 4.16 -10.99 6.22
C ASN A 77 5.00 -10.00 7.00
N GLN A 78 6.03 -9.49 6.35
CA GLN A 78 6.97 -8.60 7.00
C GLN A 78 7.62 -7.72 5.94
N PHE A 79 7.51 -6.42 6.11
CA PHE A 79 8.25 -5.47 5.28
C PHE A 79 9.70 -5.41 5.76
N PRO A 80 10.62 -4.86 4.95
CA PRO A 80 11.98 -4.65 5.41
C PRO A 80 11.98 -3.81 6.68
N PRO A 81 12.88 -4.08 7.63
CA PRO A 81 13.00 -3.26 8.83
C PRO A 81 13.25 -1.80 8.46
N LEU A 82 12.78 -0.89 9.31
CA LEU A 82 13.05 0.53 9.11
C LEU A 82 14.55 0.78 9.16
N PRO A 83 15.03 1.80 8.41
CA PRO A 83 16.46 2.14 8.47
C PRO A 83 16.91 2.39 9.91
N LYS A 84 18.15 2.03 10.22
CA LYS A 84 18.70 2.15 11.58
C LYS A 84 18.65 3.58 12.09
N GLU A 85 18.75 4.54 11.17
CA GLU A 85 18.75 5.97 11.52
C GLU A 85 17.36 6.49 11.84
N PHE A 86 16.31 5.69 11.62
CA PHE A 86 14.96 6.08 11.99
C PHE A 86 14.77 5.96 13.50
N HIS A 87 14.42 7.06 14.14
CA HIS A 87 14.33 7.11 15.61
C HIS A 87 12.90 7.17 16.14
N GLY A 88 11.90 7.23 15.26
CA GLY A 88 10.52 7.28 15.71
C GLY A 88 10.00 5.92 16.13
N PRO A 89 8.84 5.87 16.83
CA PRO A 89 8.25 4.60 17.25
C PRO A 89 7.65 3.81 16.09
N ARG A 90 7.24 4.49 15.03
CA ARG A 90 6.65 3.87 13.84
C ARG A 90 6.68 4.84 12.68
N LEU A 91 6.62 4.30 11.49
CA LEU A 91 6.51 5.11 10.27
C LEU A 91 5.08 5.02 9.76
N GLU A 92 4.35 6.15 9.81
CA GLU A 92 2.99 6.20 9.31
C GLU A 92 2.98 6.53 7.83
N LEU A 93 2.19 5.76 7.06
CA LEU A 93 2.13 5.88 5.61
C LEU A 93 0.70 5.93 5.13
N ARG A 94 0.51 6.61 3.99
CA ARG A 94 -0.74 6.59 3.24
C ARG A 94 -0.43 6.14 1.83
N VAL A 95 -1.15 5.11 1.38
CA VAL A 95 -0.93 4.52 0.06
C VAL A 95 -2.21 4.65 -0.74
N GLY A 96 -2.09 5.18 -1.96
CA GLY A 96 -3.20 5.29 -2.88
C GLY A 96 -3.10 4.23 -3.98
N PHE A 97 -4.22 3.53 -4.23
CA PHE A 97 -4.33 2.55 -5.30
C PHE A 97 -5.29 3.11 -6.34
N TYR A 98 -4.79 3.34 -7.55
CA TYR A 98 -5.54 4.00 -8.62
C TYR A 98 -5.90 2.98 -9.69
N TYR A 99 -7.20 2.67 -9.79
CA TYR A 99 -7.72 1.75 -10.81
C TYR A 99 -8.30 2.57 -11.95
N ASN A 100 -7.59 2.64 -13.08
CA ASN A 100 -8.02 3.39 -14.27
C ASN A 100 -8.40 4.84 -13.97
N GLU A 101 -7.79 5.43 -12.96
CA GLU A 101 -7.95 6.84 -12.62
C GLU A 101 -6.58 7.50 -12.71
N PRO A 102 -6.52 8.75 -13.19
CA PRO A 102 -5.24 9.44 -13.26
C PRO A 102 -4.73 9.80 -11.86
N ILE A 103 -3.42 9.73 -11.69
CA ILE A 103 -2.77 10.16 -10.47
C ILE A 103 -2.72 11.69 -10.49
N GLN A 104 -3.26 12.30 -9.42
CA GLN A 104 -3.34 13.76 -9.31
C GLN A 104 -2.03 14.34 -8.79
#